data_a0e1486f98db5dde96b4a8b29320d22a
#
_entry.id   a0e1486f98db5dde96b4a8b29320d22a
#
_cell.length_a   1.000
_cell.length_b   1.000
_cell.length_c   1.000
_cell.angle_alpha   90.00
_cell.angle_beta   90.00
_cell.angle_gamma   90.00
#
_symmetry.space_group_name_H-M   'P 1'
#
loop_
_entity.id
_entity.type
_entity.pdbx_description
1 polymer ?
#
loop_
_entity_poly.entity_id
_entity_poly.type
_entity_poly.pdbx_seq_one_letter_code
_entity_poly.pdbx_strand_id
1 'polypeptide(L)'
;AQRKVEARNFDIRKQLLEYDDVANDQRREIYRLRNEILEAEDMTGMVTGLRQGYFADMFRSFVPEESVEEQWDIAGLQSALAADWGIELPLQQMLDEAESTDDAALLSRILEATDASYNGKVEIVGKEAFAGFERSIILQTLDQSWREHLTALDALRQGIHLRGYAQKQPKQEYKREAFEL
;
A
#
# COMPACT_ATOMS: atom_id res chain seq x y z
N ALA A 1 9.15 39.70 -31.31
CA ALA A 1 8.04 39.33 -30.39
C ALA A 1 7.55 37.90 -30.66
N GLN A 2 7.21 37.53 -31.90
CA GLN A 2 6.62 36.22 -32.27
C GLN A 2 7.52 35.02 -31.90
N ARG A 3 8.83 35.06 -32.23
CA ARG A 3 9.77 33.99 -31.85
C ARG A 3 9.85 33.73 -30.34
N LYS A 4 9.71 34.75 -29.48
CA LYS A 4 9.70 34.59 -28.03
C LYS A 4 8.40 33.95 -27.55
N VAL A 5 7.27 34.27 -28.19
CA VAL A 5 5.98 33.66 -27.88
C VAL A 5 5.94 32.20 -28.30
N GLU A 6 6.47 31.88 -29.49
CA GLU A 6 6.57 30.49 -29.98
C GLU A 6 7.50 29.64 -29.11
N ALA A 7 8.67 30.17 -28.71
CA ALA A 7 9.57 29.48 -27.78
C ALA A 7 8.92 29.22 -26.44
N ARG A 8 8.20 30.20 -25.87
CA ARG A 8 7.48 30.04 -24.60
C ARG A 8 6.36 29.00 -24.72
N ASN A 9 5.61 29.02 -25.82
CA ASN A 9 4.57 28.01 -26.05
C ASN A 9 5.13 26.62 -26.23
N PHE A 10 6.29 26.49 -26.91
CA PHE A 10 7.02 25.23 -27.03
C PHE A 10 7.46 24.71 -25.66
N ASP A 11 8.05 25.55 -24.83
CA ASP A 11 8.50 25.16 -23.47
C ASP A 11 7.32 24.73 -22.60
N ILE A 12 6.18 25.42 -22.66
CA ILE A 12 4.96 25.05 -21.94
C ILE A 12 4.45 23.69 -22.40
N ARG A 13 4.37 23.45 -23.71
CA ARG A 13 3.95 22.16 -24.28
C ARG A 13 4.89 21.03 -23.88
N LYS A 14 6.20 21.27 -23.94
CA LYS A 14 7.21 20.31 -23.52
C LYS A 14 7.07 19.95 -22.05
N GLN A 15 6.86 20.92 -21.16
CA GLN A 15 6.63 20.69 -19.75
C GLN A 15 5.36 19.85 -19.52
N LEU A 16 4.26 20.15 -20.22
CA LEU A 16 3.02 19.39 -20.13
C LEU A 16 3.21 17.92 -20.53
N LEU A 17 3.92 17.66 -21.62
CA LEU A 17 4.24 16.30 -22.08
C LEU A 17 5.08 15.53 -21.05
N GLU A 18 6.03 16.17 -20.41
CA GLU A 18 6.90 15.52 -19.42
C GLU A 18 6.15 15.17 -18.11
N TYR A 19 5.17 15.97 -17.70
CA TYR A 19 4.27 15.62 -16.59
C TYR A 19 3.34 14.45 -16.98
N ASP A 20 2.85 14.45 -18.21
CA ASP A 20 2.00 13.38 -18.72
C ASP A 20 2.76 12.05 -18.83
N ASP A 21 4.07 12.07 -19.13
CA ASP A 21 4.92 10.88 -19.21
C ASP A 21 4.98 10.13 -17.87
N VAL A 22 5.09 10.83 -16.74
CA VAL A 22 5.07 10.22 -15.39
C VAL A 22 3.75 9.49 -15.14
N ALA A 23 2.63 10.16 -15.41
CA ALA A 23 1.30 9.56 -15.24
C ALA A 23 1.08 8.36 -16.19
N ASN A 24 1.59 8.44 -17.42
CA ASN A 24 1.50 7.36 -18.40
C ASN A 24 2.34 6.15 -18.02
N ASP A 25 3.53 6.33 -17.47
CA ASP A 25 4.39 5.24 -17.00
C ASP A 25 3.72 4.51 -15.83
N GLN A 26 3.21 5.25 -14.86
CA GLN A 26 2.46 4.69 -13.74
C GLN A 26 1.18 3.98 -14.21
N ARG A 27 0.46 4.54 -15.19
CA ARG A 27 -0.73 3.92 -15.79
C ARG A 27 -0.41 2.57 -16.42
N ARG A 28 0.71 2.44 -17.11
CA ARG A 28 1.14 1.16 -17.70
C ARG A 28 1.34 0.11 -16.64
N GLU A 29 1.98 0.46 -15.51
CA GLU A 29 2.18 -0.47 -14.40
C GLU A 29 0.85 -0.88 -13.75
N ILE A 30 -0.06 0.05 -13.53
CA ILE A 30 -1.40 -0.26 -12.99
C ILE A 30 -2.18 -1.17 -13.93
N TYR A 31 -2.14 -0.92 -15.24
CA TYR A 31 -2.81 -1.78 -16.21
C TYR A 31 -2.18 -3.15 -16.32
N ARG A 32 -0.85 -3.25 -16.21
CA ARG A 32 -0.14 -4.52 -16.13
C ARG A 32 -0.59 -5.33 -14.92
N LEU A 33 -0.57 -4.72 -13.74
CA LEU A 33 -1.03 -5.35 -12.49
C LEU A 33 -2.51 -5.75 -12.58
N ARG A 34 -3.35 -4.88 -13.13
CA ARG A 34 -4.77 -5.17 -13.32
C ARG A 34 -5.00 -6.39 -14.23
N ASN A 35 -4.27 -6.50 -15.31
CA ASN A 35 -4.34 -7.65 -16.20
C ASN A 35 -3.81 -8.92 -15.52
N GLU A 36 -2.73 -8.85 -14.77
CA GLU A 36 -2.23 -9.99 -13.98
C GLU A 36 -3.29 -10.50 -13.00
N ILE A 37 -4.01 -9.61 -12.31
CA ILE A 37 -5.09 -9.98 -11.40
C ILE A 37 -6.26 -10.62 -12.16
N LEU A 38 -6.61 -10.11 -13.35
CA LEU A 38 -7.70 -10.64 -14.16
C LEU A 38 -7.39 -12.02 -14.74
N GLU A 39 -6.15 -12.24 -15.16
CA GLU A 39 -5.69 -13.46 -15.84
C GLU A 39 -5.18 -14.53 -14.85
N ALA A 40 -4.94 -14.18 -13.59
CA ALA A 40 -4.44 -15.11 -12.59
C ALA A 40 -5.43 -16.28 -12.39
N GLU A 41 -4.98 -17.49 -12.64
CA GLU A 41 -5.73 -18.71 -12.31
C GLU A 41 -5.80 -18.92 -10.79
N ASP A 42 -4.71 -18.63 -10.10
CA ASP A 42 -4.58 -18.72 -8.65
C ASP A 42 -4.02 -17.42 -8.06
N MET A 43 -4.80 -16.79 -7.18
CA MET A 43 -4.42 -15.57 -6.48
C MET A 43 -3.89 -15.83 -5.06
N THR A 44 -3.78 -17.07 -4.63
CA THR A 44 -3.43 -17.44 -3.25
C THR A 44 -2.11 -16.79 -2.80
N GLY A 45 -1.08 -16.83 -3.64
CA GLY A 45 0.21 -16.20 -3.32
C GLY A 45 0.12 -14.68 -3.15
N MET A 46 -0.60 -14.00 -4.04
CA MET A 46 -0.81 -12.55 -3.97
C MET A 46 -1.58 -12.18 -2.70
N VAL A 47 -2.71 -12.85 -2.44
CA VAL A 47 -3.56 -12.57 -1.27
C VAL A 47 -2.82 -12.85 0.03
N THR A 48 -2.06 -13.95 0.09
CA THR A 48 -1.22 -14.27 1.25
C THR A 48 -0.18 -13.17 1.50
N GLY A 49 0.52 -12.73 0.46
CA GLY A 49 1.52 -11.67 0.57
C GLY A 49 0.91 -10.35 1.06
N LEU A 50 -0.23 -9.94 0.52
CA LEU A 50 -0.95 -8.73 0.96
C LEU A 50 -1.40 -8.83 2.42
N ARG A 51 -1.97 -9.97 2.81
CA ARG A 51 -2.42 -10.18 4.19
C ARG A 51 -1.28 -10.17 5.18
N GLN A 52 -0.22 -10.94 4.90
CA GLN A 52 0.94 -11.02 5.78
C GLN A 52 1.67 -9.68 5.87
N GLY A 53 1.81 -8.96 4.75
CA GLY A 53 2.37 -7.61 4.73
C GLY A 53 1.58 -6.65 5.60
N TYR A 54 0.26 -6.62 5.46
CA TYR A 54 -0.61 -5.77 6.28
C TYR A 54 -0.45 -6.04 7.79
N PHE A 55 -0.48 -7.31 8.21
CA PHE A 55 -0.34 -7.65 9.62
C PHE A 55 1.08 -7.42 10.15
N ALA A 56 2.10 -7.57 9.31
CA ALA A 56 3.46 -7.19 9.67
C ALA A 56 3.60 -5.68 9.89
N ASP A 57 3.05 -4.86 9.01
CA ASP A 57 3.06 -3.40 9.15
C ASP A 57 2.25 -2.95 10.38
N MET A 58 1.07 -3.55 10.59
CA MET A 58 0.26 -3.33 11.79
C MET A 58 1.05 -3.69 13.05
N PHE A 59 1.68 -4.86 13.09
CA PHE A 59 2.54 -5.29 14.21
C PHE A 59 3.63 -4.26 14.48
N ARG A 60 4.33 -3.79 13.44
CA ARG A 60 5.42 -2.81 13.58
C ARG A 60 4.96 -1.44 14.08
N SER A 61 3.70 -1.10 13.91
CA SER A 61 3.14 0.13 14.50
C SER A 61 3.01 0.07 16.04
N PHE A 62 2.89 -1.11 16.62
CA PHE A 62 2.84 -1.35 18.07
C PHE A 62 4.17 -1.84 18.65
N VAL A 63 4.97 -2.53 17.85
CA VAL A 63 6.27 -3.12 18.18
C VAL A 63 7.30 -2.61 17.17
N PRO A 64 7.87 -1.41 17.38
CA PRO A 64 8.85 -0.84 16.45
C PRO A 64 10.10 -1.71 16.33
N GLU A 65 10.72 -1.70 15.14
CA GLU A 65 11.99 -2.39 14.93
C GLU A 65 13.09 -1.85 15.88
N GLU A 66 13.98 -2.73 16.28
CA GLU A 66 15.10 -2.39 17.18
C GLU A 66 14.68 -1.77 18.52
N SER A 67 13.42 -1.92 18.92
CA SER A 67 12.91 -1.45 20.22
C SER A 67 13.03 -2.53 21.29
N VAL A 68 13.06 -2.09 22.55
CA VAL A 68 13.02 -2.98 23.71
C VAL A 68 11.57 -3.27 24.13
N GLU A 69 11.37 -4.38 24.82
CA GLU A 69 10.03 -4.87 25.21
C GLU A 69 9.20 -3.82 25.96
N GLU A 70 9.84 -3.01 26.80
CA GLU A 70 9.18 -1.95 27.58
C GLU A 70 8.55 -0.84 26.69
N GLN A 71 8.95 -0.78 25.42
CA GLN A 71 8.43 0.17 24.45
C GLN A 71 7.27 -0.41 23.61
N TRP A 72 6.97 -1.69 23.76
CA TRP A 72 5.94 -2.35 22.99
C TRP A 72 4.56 -2.11 23.55
N ASP A 73 3.62 -1.72 22.70
CA ASP A 73 2.21 -1.59 23.06
C ASP A 73 1.45 -2.91 22.78
N ILE A 74 1.74 -3.92 23.58
CA ILE A 74 1.14 -5.26 23.44
C ILE A 74 -0.36 -5.23 23.70
N ALA A 75 -0.81 -4.43 24.67
CA ALA A 75 -2.23 -4.31 24.99
C ALA A 75 -3.01 -3.64 23.85
N GLY A 76 -2.44 -2.61 23.23
CA GLY A 76 -3.01 -1.97 22.04
C GLY A 76 -3.09 -2.92 20.86
N LEU A 77 -2.01 -3.67 20.58
CA LEU A 77 -1.97 -4.68 19.51
C LEU A 77 -3.02 -5.78 19.72
N GLN A 78 -3.11 -6.34 20.94
CA GLN A 78 -4.12 -7.35 21.29
C GLN A 78 -5.53 -6.82 21.09
N SER A 79 -5.79 -5.59 21.52
CA SER A 79 -7.10 -4.95 21.38
C SER A 79 -7.47 -4.71 19.91
N ALA A 80 -6.53 -4.28 19.09
CA ALA A 80 -6.73 -4.05 17.66
C ALA A 80 -7.01 -5.36 16.91
N LEU A 81 -6.25 -6.44 17.19
CA LEU A 81 -6.49 -7.75 16.58
C LEU A 81 -7.89 -8.31 16.94
N ALA A 82 -8.32 -8.13 18.17
CA ALA A 82 -9.64 -8.59 18.61
C ALA A 82 -10.77 -7.73 18.01
N ALA A 83 -10.67 -6.41 18.08
CA ALA A 83 -11.72 -5.48 17.67
C ALA A 83 -11.91 -5.45 16.14
N ASP A 84 -10.82 -5.38 15.38
CA ASP A 84 -10.89 -5.18 13.93
C ASP A 84 -10.98 -6.50 13.15
N TRP A 85 -10.40 -7.58 13.71
CA TRP A 85 -10.26 -8.86 13.01
C TRP A 85 -10.90 -10.05 13.70
N GLY A 86 -11.35 -9.89 14.94
CA GLY A 86 -11.93 -10.97 15.75
C GLY A 86 -10.89 -12.06 16.10
N ILE A 87 -9.60 -11.68 16.15
CA ILE A 87 -8.51 -12.59 16.48
C ILE A 87 -8.13 -12.38 17.94
N GLU A 88 -8.54 -13.32 18.78
CA GLU A 88 -8.26 -13.31 20.21
C GLU A 88 -6.97 -14.08 20.49
N LEU A 89 -5.88 -13.36 20.78
CA LEU A 89 -4.60 -13.91 21.16
C LEU A 89 -4.17 -13.32 22.50
N PRO A 90 -3.81 -14.14 23.48
CA PRO A 90 -3.33 -13.67 24.80
C PRO A 90 -1.84 -13.28 24.69
N LEU A 91 -1.52 -12.22 23.93
CA LEU A 91 -0.17 -11.85 23.58
C LEU A 91 0.71 -11.57 24.82
N GLN A 92 0.16 -10.92 25.84
CA GLN A 92 0.90 -10.64 27.07
C GLN A 92 1.29 -11.93 27.79
N GLN A 93 0.35 -12.87 27.89
CA GLN A 93 0.65 -14.18 28.51
C GLN A 93 1.70 -14.94 27.70
N MET A 94 1.63 -14.88 26.38
CA MET A 94 2.62 -15.53 25.51
C MET A 94 4.03 -14.96 25.70
N LEU A 95 4.16 -13.66 25.94
CA LEU A 95 5.43 -13.01 26.28
C LEU A 95 5.90 -13.44 27.66
N ASP A 96 5.03 -13.42 28.66
CA ASP A 96 5.38 -13.78 30.04
C ASP A 96 5.83 -15.26 30.17
N GLU A 97 5.32 -16.14 29.31
CA GLU A 97 5.67 -17.56 29.25
C GLU A 97 6.92 -17.85 28.39
N ALA A 98 7.36 -16.92 27.56
CA ALA A 98 8.51 -17.09 26.68
C ALA A 98 9.83 -16.96 27.46
N GLU A 99 10.75 -17.93 27.31
CA GLU A 99 12.09 -17.86 27.93
C GLU A 99 12.99 -16.75 27.32
N SER A 100 12.65 -16.28 26.13
CA SER A 100 13.30 -15.13 25.49
C SER A 100 12.26 -14.37 24.65
N THR A 101 12.25 -13.06 24.81
CA THR A 101 11.36 -12.18 24.06
C THR A 101 11.96 -11.90 22.69
N ASP A 102 11.38 -12.53 21.67
CA ASP A 102 11.74 -12.32 20.27
C ASP A 102 10.53 -11.76 19.54
N ASP A 103 10.64 -10.52 19.05
CA ASP A 103 9.59 -9.84 18.28
C ASP A 103 9.24 -10.63 17.00
N ALA A 104 10.21 -11.29 16.38
CA ALA A 104 9.99 -12.12 15.20
C ALA A 104 9.15 -13.37 15.53
N ALA A 105 9.37 -14.00 16.69
CA ALA A 105 8.58 -15.14 17.13
C ALA A 105 7.13 -14.72 17.43
N LEU A 106 6.93 -13.56 18.05
CA LEU A 106 5.61 -12.98 18.31
C LEU A 106 4.88 -12.66 17.01
N LEU A 107 5.54 -12.02 16.05
CA LEU A 107 4.98 -11.77 14.71
C LEU A 107 4.58 -13.08 14.01
N SER A 108 5.44 -14.10 14.06
CA SER A 108 5.14 -15.41 13.45
C SER A 108 3.85 -16.01 14.01
N ARG A 109 3.64 -15.94 15.32
CA ARG A 109 2.42 -16.42 15.99
C ARG A 109 1.17 -15.64 15.54
N ILE A 110 1.30 -14.32 15.38
CA ILE A 110 0.20 -13.48 14.88
C ILE A 110 -0.13 -13.87 13.44
N LEU A 111 0.87 -14.03 12.58
CA LEU A 111 0.66 -14.44 11.19
C LEU A 111 0.00 -15.83 11.10
N GLU A 112 0.43 -16.80 11.90
CA GLU A 112 -0.22 -18.12 11.98
C GLU A 112 -1.70 -18.02 12.36
N ALA A 113 -2.03 -17.19 13.36
CA ALA A 113 -3.41 -17.01 13.79
C ALA A 113 -4.27 -16.29 12.75
N THR A 114 -3.70 -15.30 12.05
CA THR A 114 -4.38 -14.60 10.95
C THR A 114 -4.62 -15.54 9.76
N ASP A 115 -3.66 -16.40 9.44
CA ASP A 115 -3.79 -17.41 8.40
C ASP A 115 -4.86 -18.46 8.76
N ALA A 116 -4.92 -18.91 10.00
CA ALA A 116 -5.94 -19.83 10.48
C ALA A 116 -7.35 -19.22 10.41
N SER A 117 -7.50 -17.97 10.85
CA SER A 117 -8.76 -17.23 10.76
C SER A 117 -9.24 -17.07 9.30
N TYR A 118 -8.32 -16.71 8.40
CA TYR A 118 -8.60 -16.59 6.98
C TYR A 118 -9.04 -17.92 6.38
N ASN A 119 -8.28 -18.99 6.61
CA ASN A 119 -8.59 -20.33 6.09
C ASN A 119 -9.95 -20.84 6.59
N GLY A 120 -10.30 -20.57 7.84
CA GLY A 120 -11.62 -20.89 8.39
C GLY A 120 -12.75 -20.20 7.62
N LYS A 121 -12.59 -18.94 7.22
CA LYS A 121 -13.58 -18.22 6.40
C LYS A 121 -13.68 -18.80 4.99
N VAL A 122 -12.53 -19.15 4.38
CA VAL A 122 -12.49 -19.81 3.07
C VAL A 122 -13.22 -21.15 3.07
N GLU A 123 -13.06 -21.96 4.13
CA GLU A 123 -13.76 -23.23 4.28
C GLU A 123 -15.28 -23.07 4.37
N ILE A 124 -15.75 -22.05 5.07
CA ILE A 124 -17.19 -21.77 5.23
C ILE A 124 -17.83 -21.34 3.91
N VAL A 125 -17.17 -20.47 3.17
CA VAL A 125 -17.71 -19.86 1.94
C VAL A 125 -17.50 -20.77 0.72
N GLY A 126 -16.41 -21.54 0.71
CA GLY A 126 -15.92 -22.32 -0.41
C GLY A 126 -14.86 -21.59 -1.23
N LYS A 127 -13.81 -22.30 -1.56
CA LYS A 127 -12.57 -21.75 -2.14
C LYS A 127 -12.81 -20.93 -3.42
N GLU A 128 -13.62 -21.44 -4.34
CA GLU A 128 -13.89 -20.78 -5.64
C GLU A 128 -14.68 -19.47 -5.48
N ALA A 129 -15.75 -19.52 -4.66
CA ALA A 129 -16.56 -18.33 -4.40
C ALA A 129 -15.77 -17.25 -3.67
N PHE A 130 -14.93 -17.65 -2.72
CA PHE A 130 -14.07 -16.74 -1.97
C PHE A 130 -13.00 -16.10 -2.85
N ALA A 131 -12.36 -16.88 -3.73
CA ALA A 131 -11.37 -16.36 -4.69
C ALA A 131 -11.98 -15.36 -5.68
N GLY A 132 -13.20 -15.62 -6.17
CA GLY A 132 -13.93 -14.68 -7.04
C GLY A 132 -14.25 -13.37 -6.33
N PHE A 133 -14.64 -13.44 -5.07
CA PHE A 133 -14.91 -12.27 -4.23
C PHE A 133 -13.64 -11.45 -3.97
N GLU A 134 -12.54 -12.11 -3.61
CA GLU A 134 -11.24 -11.45 -3.40
C GLU A 134 -10.75 -10.73 -4.65
N ARG A 135 -10.81 -11.39 -5.81
CA ARG A 135 -10.44 -10.77 -7.09
C ARG A 135 -11.27 -9.52 -7.36
N SER A 136 -12.56 -9.58 -7.14
CA SER A 136 -13.45 -8.43 -7.32
C SER A 136 -13.09 -7.26 -6.42
N ILE A 137 -12.82 -7.52 -5.13
CA ILE A 137 -12.43 -6.49 -4.17
C ILE A 137 -11.08 -5.89 -4.53
N ILE A 138 -10.08 -6.71 -4.86
CA ILE A 138 -8.74 -6.23 -5.22
C ILE A 138 -8.81 -5.32 -6.45
N LEU A 139 -9.56 -5.72 -7.49
CA LEU A 139 -9.75 -4.90 -8.69
C LEU A 139 -10.47 -3.59 -8.39
N GLN A 140 -11.52 -3.61 -7.58
CA GLN A 140 -12.24 -2.38 -7.19
C GLN A 140 -11.35 -1.44 -6.39
N THR A 141 -10.59 -1.97 -5.43
CA THR A 141 -9.65 -1.20 -4.63
C THR A 141 -8.55 -0.59 -5.49
N LEU A 142 -7.97 -1.38 -6.39
CA LEU A 142 -6.94 -0.91 -7.33
C LEU A 142 -7.49 0.23 -8.21
N ASP A 143 -8.68 0.07 -8.78
CA ASP A 143 -9.30 1.06 -9.65
C ASP A 143 -9.66 2.35 -8.89
N GLN A 144 -10.09 2.23 -7.63
CA GLN A 144 -10.37 3.37 -6.78
C GLN A 144 -9.09 4.11 -6.38
N SER A 145 -8.10 3.38 -5.88
CA SER A 145 -6.80 3.96 -5.48
C SER A 145 -6.12 4.66 -6.68
N TRP A 146 -6.22 4.06 -7.88
CA TRP A 146 -5.71 4.70 -9.08
C TRP A 146 -6.41 6.03 -9.40
N ARG A 147 -7.73 6.11 -9.27
CA ARG A 147 -8.47 7.37 -9.48
C ARG A 147 -8.08 8.44 -8.46
N GLU A 148 -7.93 8.04 -7.20
CA GLU A 148 -7.48 8.92 -6.13
C GLU A 148 -6.06 9.42 -6.38
N HIS A 149 -5.17 8.52 -6.82
CA HIS A 149 -3.80 8.84 -7.19
C HIS A 149 -3.73 9.84 -8.37
N LEU A 150 -4.54 9.66 -9.41
CA LEU A 150 -4.63 10.61 -10.53
C LEU A 150 -5.06 12.00 -10.06
N THR A 151 -5.99 12.07 -9.11
CA THR A 151 -6.41 13.33 -8.49
C THR A 151 -5.26 13.96 -7.69
N ALA A 152 -4.52 13.15 -6.94
CA ALA A 152 -3.35 13.61 -6.19
C ALA A 152 -2.23 14.10 -7.11
N LEU A 153 -1.97 13.40 -8.22
CA LEU A 153 -1.01 13.84 -9.25
C LEU A 153 -1.41 15.18 -9.88
N ASP A 154 -2.69 15.39 -10.15
CA ASP A 154 -3.17 16.67 -10.69
C ASP A 154 -3.00 17.81 -9.68
N ALA A 155 -3.32 17.59 -8.41
CA ALA A 155 -3.07 18.53 -7.32
C ALA A 155 -1.57 18.84 -7.16
N LEU A 156 -0.72 17.82 -7.21
CA LEU A 156 0.73 17.96 -7.16
C LEU A 156 1.25 18.80 -8.33
N ARG A 157 0.77 18.54 -9.56
CA ARG A 157 1.12 19.29 -10.76
C ARG A 157 0.78 20.77 -10.62
N GLN A 158 -0.41 21.10 -10.11
CA GLN A 158 -0.81 22.47 -9.85
C GLN A 158 0.05 23.12 -8.76
N GLY A 159 0.33 22.41 -7.66
CA GLY A 159 1.20 22.86 -6.58
C GLY A 159 2.63 23.14 -7.03
N ILE A 160 3.20 22.29 -7.88
CA ILE A 160 4.56 22.48 -8.44
C ILE A 160 4.59 23.66 -9.39
N HIS A 161 3.54 23.86 -10.19
CA HIS A 161 3.46 25.03 -11.06
C HIS A 161 3.47 26.34 -10.26
N LEU A 162 2.77 26.38 -9.12
CA LEU A 162 2.79 27.53 -8.20
C LEU A 162 4.15 27.70 -7.50
N ARG A 163 4.83 26.61 -7.17
CA ARG A 163 6.18 26.61 -6.58
C ARG A 163 7.29 26.89 -7.60
N GLY A 164 7.00 26.72 -8.90
CA GLY A 164 7.97 26.79 -9.99
C GLY A 164 8.66 28.16 -10.15
N TYR A 165 8.12 29.21 -9.57
CA TYR A 165 8.78 30.52 -9.51
C TYR A 165 9.97 30.58 -8.55
N ALA A 166 10.06 29.63 -7.59
CA ALA A 166 11.10 29.57 -6.57
C ALA A 166 12.10 28.41 -6.77
N GLN A 167 11.81 27.43 -7.60
CA GLN A 167 12.61 26.21 -7.76
C GLN A 167 13.26 26.10 -9.14
N LYS A 168 14.55 25.74 -9.15
CA LYS A 168 15.35 25.64 -10.37
C LYS A 168 15.01 24.44 -11.28
N GLN A 169 14.29 23.42 -10.77
CA GLN A 169 13.95 22.19 -11.53
C GLN A 169 12.59 21.59 -11.10
N PRO A 170 11.46 22.19 -11.47
CA PRO A 170 10.13 21.74 -11.07
C PRO A 170 9.78 20.32 -11.52
N LYS A 171 10.37 19.82 -12.61
CA LYS A 171 10.17 18.47 -13.14
C LYS A 171 10.72 17.38 -12.24
N GLN A 172 11.95 17.57 -11.74
CA GLN A 172 12.57 16.58 -10.85
C GLN A 172 11.83 16.49 -9.54
N GLU A 173 11.36 17.61 -9.01
CA GLU A 173 10.53 17.65 -7.82
C GLU A 173 9.18 16.94 -8.05
N TYR A 174 8.51 17.23 -9.16
CA TYR A 174 7.27 16.53 -9.51
C TYR A 174 7.48 15.02 -9.64
N LYS A 175 8.53 14.59 -10.35
CA LYS A 175 8.84 13.18 -10.54
C LYS A 175 9.09 12.50 -9.19
N ARG A 176 9.89 13.11 -8.31
CA ARG A 176 10.18 12.59 -6.98
C ARG A 176 8.90 12.47 -6.14
N GLU A 177 8.14 13.56 -5.99
CA GLU A 177 6.92 13.58 -5.18
C GLU A 177 5.82 12.68 -5.77
N ALA A 178 5.75 12.50 -7.09
CA ALA A 178 4.80 11.58 -7.73
C ALA A 178 5.12 10.10 -7.47
N PHE A 179 6.36 9.77 -7.12
CA PHE A 179 6.74 8.41 -6.68
C PHE A 179 6.50 8.20 -5.18
N GLU A 180 6.40 9.27 -4.40
CA GLU A 180 6.10 9.24 -2.97
C GLU A 180 4.58 9.19 -2.66
N LEU A 181 3.74 9.48 -3.66
CA LEU A 181 2.28 9.38 -3.58
C LEU A 181 1.80 7.94 -3.71
#